data_a397e6f0a1b1f70431abb5fce91f8d34
#
_entry.id   a397e6f0a1b1f70431abb5fce91f8d34
#
_cell.length_a   1.000
_cell.length_b   1.000
_cell.length_c   1.000
_cell.angle_alpha   90.00
_cell.angle_beta   90.00
_cell.angle_gamma   90.00
#
_symmetry.space_group_name_H-M   'P 1'
#
loop_
_entity.id
_entity.type
_entity.pdbx_description
1 polymer ?
#
loop_
_entity_poly.entity_id
_entity_poly.type
_entity_poly.pdbx_seq_one_letter_code
_entity_poly.pdbx_strand_id
1 'polypeptide(L)'
;MTTVTTEPDMERPIRIVAADDPRVVAATEAVQTGDLDALERLLAMHPWLATARFGDEECYRTLLHAATDWPGHFPNGSAVVKRLVAAGADVNAHSRFSFHTETPLHWAASSDDVAVLDALLDVGADLEAPGAVLGGGSALADACGFGNWAAAQTLVERGAHTRLSDAAALGLLDRVEAIFGEVPEPGPEVITQSFWSACHGGRLNTAEYLLERGANINLIGWDDKTPLDLVDEATQPQLAASLRARGAKHAKELLPG
;
A
#
# COMPACT_ATOMS: atom_id res chain seq x y z
N MET A 1 -30.42 -15.20 -38.80
CA MET A 1 -29.21 -14.86 -38.02
C MET A 1 -29.38 -13.45 -37.48
N THR A 2 -29.82 -13.34 -36.26
CA THR A 2 -30.07 -12.07 -35.58
C THR A 2 -28.83 -11.73 -34.81
N THR A 3 -28.08 -10.73 -35.26
CA THR A 3 -26.94 -10.16 -34.54
C THR A 3 -27.44 -9.42 -33.31
N VAL A 4 -27.19 -9.96 -32.14
CA VAL A 4 -27.38 -9.26 -30.87
C VAL A 4 -26.19 -8.31 -30.76
N THR A 5 -26.39 -7.05 -31.05
CA THR A 5 -25.50 -5.95 -30.69
C THR A 5 -25.62 -5.74 -29.16
N THR A 6 -24.65 -6.22 -28.41
CA THR A 6 -24.48 -5.79 -27.00
C THR A 6 -24.10 -4.30 -27.04
N GLU A 7 -25.02 -3.46 -26.55
CA GLU A 7 -24.68 -2.07 -26.24
C GLU A 7 -23.53 -2.06 -25.24
N PRO A 8 -22.53 -1.15 -25.40
CA PRO A 8 -21.50 -0.99 -24.39
C PRO A 8 -22.15 -0.62 -23.06
N ASP A 9 -21.73 -1.32 -22.01
CA ASP A 9 -22.13 -1.06 -20.63
C ASP A 9 -21.83 0.43 -20.34
N MET A 10 -22.88 1.26 -20.39
CA MET A 10 -22.75 2.68 -20.08
C MET A 10 -22.43 2.76 -18.59
N GLU A 11 -21.18 3.07 -18.25
CA GLU A 11 -20.72 3.32 -16.88
C GLU A 11 -21.77 4.23 -16.21
N ARG A 12 -22.40 3.69 -15.17
CA ARG A 12 -23.36 4.48 -14.38
C ARG A 12 -22.58 5.68 -13.82
N PRO A 13 -23.10 6.90 -13.96
CA PRO A 13 -22.41 8.08 -13.48
C PRO A 13 -22.09 7.91 -11.99
N ILE A 14 -20.82 8.08 -11.64
CA ILE A 14 -20.33 7.99 -10.27
C ILE A 14 -21.11 9.04 -9.45
N ARG A 15 -21.82 8.58 -8.41
CA ARG A 15 -22.52 9.48 -7.50
C ARG A 15 -21.53 10.05 -6.49
N ILE A 16 -21.26 11.33 -6.56
CA ILE A 16 -20.49 12.06 -5.53
C ILE A 16 -21.50 12.70 -4.57
N VAL A 17 -21.28 12.54 -3.28
CA VAL A 17 -22.10 13.06 -2.19
C VAL A 17 -21.19 13.79 -1.21
N ALA A 18 -21.65 14.93 -0.69
CA ALA A 18 -20.89 15.70 0.28
C ALA A 18 -20.51 14.84 1.51
N ALA A 19 -19.28 14.97 2.00
CA ALA A 19 -18.79 14.15 3.10
C ALA A 19 -19.53 14.44 4.43
N ASP A 20 -20.14 15.61 4.55
CA ASP A 20 -20.94 16.05 5.71
C ASP A 20 -22.44 15.68 5.60
N ASP A 21 -22.85 14.98 4.53
CA ASP A 21 -24.23 14.45 4.47
C ASP A 21 -24.47 13.56 5.70
N PRO A 22 -25.55 13.81 6.48
CA PRO A 22 -25.78 13.08 7.73
C PRO A 22 -25.82 11.56 7.59
N ARG A 23 -26.20 11.05 6.40
CA ARG A 23 -26.25 9.60 6.12
C ARG A 23 -24.86 9.04 5.87
N VAL A 24 -23.98 9.82 5.24
CA VAL A 24 -22.55 9.48 5.04
C VAL A 24 -21.84 9.47 6.37
N VAL A 25 -22.05 10.49 7.20
CA VAL A 25 -21.47 10.58 8.54
C VAL A 25 -21.90 9.38 9.39
N ALA A 26 -23.20 9.08 9.45
CA ALA A 26 -23.71 7.93 10.21
C ALA A 26 -23.15 6.59 9.70
N ALA A 27 -23.02 6.43 8.37
CA ALA A 27 -22.48 5.21 7.78
C ALA A 27 -20.95 5.08 8.07
N THR A 28 -20.21 6.17 8.01
CA THR A 28 -18.78 6.20 8.37
C THR A 28 -18.58 5.86 9.84
N GLU A 29 -19.40 6.42 10.73
CA GLU A 29 -19.37 6.10 12.16
C GLU A 29 -19.68 4.61 12.42
N ALA A 30 -20.72 4.05 11.78
CA ALA A 30 -21.04 2.63 11.88
C ALA A 30 -19.90 1.73 11.40
N VAL A 31 -19.22 2.12 10.31
CA VAL A 31 -18.05 1.43 9.76
C VAL A 31 -16.88 1.46 10.76
N GLN A 32 -16.52 2.63 11.30
CA GLN A 32 -15.36 2.80 12.17
C GLN A 32 -15.59 2.29 13.59
N THR A 33 -16.83 2.27 14.06
CA THR A 33 -17.19 1.64 15.34
C THR A 33 -17.45 0.13 15.24
N GLY A 34 -17.55 -0.38 14.01
CA GLY A 34 -17.87 -1.78 13.74
C GLY A 34 -19.30 -2.17 14.12
N ASP A 35 -20.23 -1.20 14.14
CA ASP A 35 -21.68 -1.43 14.38
C ASP A 35 -22.33 -2.01 13.12
N LEU A 36 -22.28 -3.34 13.02
CA LEU A 36 -22.81 -4.07 11.85
C LEU A 36 -24.33 -3.90 11.71
N ASP A 37 -25.06 -3.80 12.81
CA ASP A 37 -26.52 -3.64 12.79
C ASP A 37 -26.91 -2.24 12.28
N ALA A 38 -26.20 -1.20 12.73
CA ALA A 38 -26.40 0.15 12.22
C ALA A 38 -26.04 0.24 10.73
N LEU A 39 -24.90 -0.35 10.34
CA LEU A 39 -24.47 -0.39 8.94
C LEU A 39 -25.51 -1.08 8.05
N GLU A 40 -26.01 -2.25 8.44
CA GLU A 40 -27.04 -2.98 7.69
C GLU A 40 -28.34 -2.17 7.53
N ARG A 41 -28.81 -1.55 8.61
CA ARG A 41 -30.00 -0.69 8.56
C ARG A 41 -29.79 0.49 7.60
N LEU A 42 -28.63 1.13 7.65
CA LEU A 42 -28.32 2.27 6.76
C LEU A 42 -28.23 1.84 5.29
N LEU A 43 -27.59 0.71 5.01
CA LEU A 43 -27.50 0.17 3.64
C LEU A 43 -28.87 -0.29 3.11
N ALA A 44 -29.74 -0.86 3.96
CA ALA A 44 -31.10 -1.24 3.56
C ALA A 44 -31.98 -0.02 3.23
N MET A 45 -31.86 1.06 4.02
CA MET A 45 -32.61 2.32 3.78
C MET A 45 -32.03 3.15 2.63
N HIS A 46 -30.72 3.08 2.44
CA HIS A 46 -29.97 3.90 1.50
C HIS A 46 -28.94 3.05 0.72
N PRO A 47 -29.35 2.14 -0.19
CA PRO A 47 -28.45 1.21 -0.89
C PRO A 47 -27.31 1.90 -1.65
N TRP A 48 -27.52 3.14 -2.08
CA TRP A 48 -26.54 3.94 -2.77
C TRP A 48 -25.28 4.25 -1.93
N LEU A 49 -25.35 4.14 -0.59
CA LEU A 49 -24.20 4.37 0.30
C LEU A 49 -23.04 3.41 -0.02
N ALA A 50 -23.35 2.16 -0.41
CA ALA A 50 -22.32 1.18 -0.74
C ALA A 50 -21.49 1.59 -1.97
N THR A 51 -22.09 2.25 -2.95
CA THR A 51 -21.45 2.54 -4.24
C THR A 51 -21.05 4.01 -4.43
N ALA A 52 -21.49 4.91 -3.54
CA ALA A 52 -21.21 6.33 -3.66
C ALA A 52 -19.76 6.68 -3.27
N ARG A 53 -19.30 7.79 -3.83
CA ARG A 53 -18.07 8.47 -3.40
C ARG A 53 -18.42 9.65 -2.51
N PHE A 54 -17.63 9.88 -1.49
CA PHE A 54 -17.88 10.91 -0.47
C PHE A 54 -16.79 11.97 -0.52
N GLY A 55 -17.18 13.21 -0.69
CA GLY A 55 -16.31 14.35 -0.86
C GLY A 55 -16.83 15.29 -1.93
N ASP A 56 -15.93 15.78 -2.74
CA ASP A 56 -16.19 16.62 -3.91
C ASP A 56 -15.52 16.04 -5.17
N GLU A 57 -15.50 16.78 -6.28
CA GLU A 57 -14.92 16.31 -7.54
C GLU A 57 -13.38 16.20 -7.51
N GLU A 58 -12.72 16.88 -6.60
CA GLU A 58 -11.26 16.91 -6.48
C GLU A 58 -10.74 15.93 -5.42
N CYS A 59 -11.56 15.68 -4.39
CA CYS A 59 -11.18 14.83 -3.27
C CYS A 59 -12.37 13.97 -2.83
N TYR A 60 -12.29 12.66 -3.05
CA TYR A 60 -13.33 11.72 -2.64
C TYR A 60 -12.79 10.34 -2.26
N ARG A 61 -13.58 9.62 -1.48
CA ARG A 61 -13.35 8.23 -1.07
C ARG A 61 -14.66 7.46 -0.96
N THR A 62 -14.61 6.17 -0.66
CA THR A 62 -15.78 5.29 -0.45
C THR A 62 -15.88 4.83 1.00
N LEU A 63 -16.96 4.14 1.38
CA LEU A 63 -17.07 3.51 2.71
C LEU A 63 -16.00 2.41 2.93
N LEU A 64 -15.53 1.74 1.88
CA LEU A 64 -14.42 0.79 2.00
C LEU A 64 -13.12 1.50 2.40
N HIS A 65 -12.85 2.69 1.86
CA HIS A 65 -11.72 3.50 2.32
C HIS A 65 -11.89 3.94 3.78
N ALA A 66 -13.13 4.30 4.20
CA ALA A 66 -13.39 4.63 5.60
C ALA A 66 -13.16 3.43 6.55
N ALA A 67 -13.36 2.20 6.06
CA ALA A 67 -13.10 0.97 6.81
C ALA A 67 -11.60 0.65 6.95
N THR A 68 -10.76 1.27 6.12
CA THR A 68 -9.31 1.06 6.05
C THR A 68 -8.49 2.31 6.38
N ASP A 69 -9.18 3.40 6.78
CA ASP A 69 -8.58 4.70 7.09
C ASP A 69 -7.64 4.59 8.30
N TRP A 70 -6.63 5.46 8.32
CA TRP A 70 -5.74 5.53 9.50
C TRP A 70 -6.52 5.84 10.78
N PRO A 71 -6.24 5.19 11.93
CA PRO A 71 -5.12 4.27 12.18
C PRO A 71 -5.38 2.81 11.77
N GLY A 72 -6.51 2.47 11.15
CA GLY A 72 -6.91 1.10 10.87
C GLY A 72 -7.39 0.34 12.11
N HIS A 73 -7.46 -1.00 11.99
CA HIS A 73 -7.81 -1.91 13.12
C HIS A 73 -9.16 -1.60 13.78
N PHE A 74 -10.11 -1.10 12.98
CA PHE A 74 -11.45 -0.83 13.48
C PHE A 74 -12.18 -2.13 13.89
N PRO A 75 -13.02 -2.10 14.93
CA PRO A 75 -13.76 -3.27 15.37
C PRO A 75 -14.56 -3.88 14.20
N ASN A 76 -14.60 -5.21 14.13
CA ASN A 76 -15.34 -5.93 13.08
C ASN A 76 -14.95 -5.58 11.64
N GLY A 77 -13.77 -4.98 11.38
CA GLY A 77 -13.36 -4.47 10.07
C GLY A 77 -13.54 -5.47 8.93
N SER A 78 -13.09 -6.73 9.10
CA SER A 78 -13.30 -7.80 8.12
C SER A 78 -14.77 -8.08 7.80
N ALA A 79 -15.65 -7.99 8.80
CA ALA A 79 -17.09 -8.18 8.60
C ALA A 79 -17.72 -6.96 7.90
N VAL A 80 -17.28 -5.76 8.25
CA VAL A 80 -17.67 -4.50 7.59
C VAL A 80 -17.34 -4.56 6.09
N VAL A 81 -16.12 -4.94 5.71
CA VAL A 81 -15.70 -5.12 4.31
C VAL A 81 -16.65 -6.07 3.58
N LYS A 82 -16.89 -7.27 4.14
CA LYS A 82 -17.78 -8.26 3.53
C LYS A 82 -19.21 -7.75 3.36
N ARG A 83 -19.73 -6.98 4.33
CA ARG A 83 -21.08 -6.38 4.25
C ARG A 83 -21.17 -5.29 3.17
N LEU A 84 -20.17 -4.42 3.09
CA LEU A 84 -20.12 -3.37 2.06
C LEU A 84 -20.06 -3.96 0.65
N VAL A 85 -19.19 -4.97 0.43
CA VAL A 85 -19.07 -5.63 -0.88
C VAL A 85 -20.35 -6.40 -1.23
N ALA A 86 -20.97 -7.11 -0.27
CA ALA A 86 -22.27 -7.76 -0.47
C ALA A 86 -23.39 -6.78 -0.81
N ALA A 87 -23.30 -5.53 -0.34
CA ALA A 87 -24.22 -4.44 -0.69
C ALA A 87 -23.86 -3.74 -2.02
N GLY A 88 -22.82 -4.19 -2.74
CA GLY A 88 -22.44 -3.72 -4.05
C GLY A 88 -21.28 -2.70 -4.07
N ALA A 89 -20.54 -2.55 -2.96
CA ALA A 89 -19.35 -1.72 -2.99
C ALA A 89 -18.29 -2.31 -3.94
N ASP A 90 -17.68 -1.44 -4.74
CA ASP A 90 -16.55 -1.80 -5.59
C ASP A 90 -15.28 -1.90 -4.72
N VAL A 91 -14.77 -3.13 -4.58
CA VAL A 91 -13.58 -3.42 -3.75
C VAL A 91 -12.31 -2.77 -4.31
N ASN A 92 -12.30 -2.49 -5.61
CA ASN A 92 -11.20 -1.87 -6.34
C ASN A 92 -11.43 -0.39 -6.63
N ALA A 93 -12.42 0.23 -5.98
CA ALA A 93 -12.69 1.65 -6.16
C ALA A 93 -11.45 2.48 -5.80
N HIS A 94 -11.04 3.36 -6.71
CA HIS A 94 -9.98 4.32 -6.41
C HIS A 94 -10.54 5.52 -5.64
N SER A 95 -9.82 5.95 -4.61
CA SER A 95 -9.96 7.29 -4.02
C SER A 95 -9.43 8.35 -4.99
N ARG A 96 -9.72 9.60 -4.73
CA ARG A 96 -9.10 10.72 -5.41
C ARG A 96 -8.61 11.73 -4.39
N PHE A 97 -7.32 11.96 -4.38
CA PHE A 97 -6.64 13.02 -3.65
C PHE A 97 -5.65 13.68 -4.59
N SER A 98 -5.19 14.88 -4.30
CA SER A 98 -4.45 15.75 -5.23
C SER A 98 -3.29 15.08 -5.99
N PHE A 99 -2.68 14.02 -5.47
CA PHE A 99 -1.49 13.39 -6.07
C PHE A 99 -1.46 11.86 -5.98
N HIS A 100 -2.52 11.21 -5.50
CA HIS A 100 -2.62 9.74 -5.45
C HIS A 100 -4.06 9.24 -5.61
N THR A 101 -4.20 8.00 -6.04
CA THR A 101 -5.49 7.38 -6.36
C THR A 101 -5.50 5.95 -5.83
N GLU A 102 -5.46 5.80 -4.52
CA GLU A 102 -5.35 4.51 -3.84
C GLU A 102 -6.68 3.75 -3.82
N THR A 103 -6.59 2.42 -3.77
CA THR A 103 -7.72 1.53 -3.46
C THR A 103 -7.81 1.26 -1.95
N PRO A 104 -8.92 0.69 -1.44
CA PRO A 104 -9.00 0.25 -0.04
C PRO A 104 -7.86 -0.69 0.39
N LEU A 105 -7.35 -1.52 -0.54
CA LEU A 105 -6.23 -2.42 -0.25
C LEU A 105 -4.93 -1.65 0.08
N HIS A 106 -4.65 -0.55 -0.63
CA HIS A 106 -3.52 0.33 -0.31
C HIS A 106 -3.63 0.91 1.10
N TRP A 107 -4.82 1.38 1.50
CA TRP A 107 -5.04 1.96 2.81
C TRP A 107 -4.91 0.94 3.93
N ALA A 108 -5.45 -0.29 3.73
CA ALA A 108 -5.25 -1.39 4.68
C ALA A 108 -3.76 -1.75 4.82
N ALA A 109 -3.02 -1.77 3.71
CA ALA A 109 -1.58 -2.00 3.70
C ALA A 109 -0.79 -0.88 4.41
N SER A 110 -1.21 0.38 4.21
CA SER A 110 -0.61 1.56 4.86
C SER A 110 -0.91 1.67 6.36
N SER A 111 -1.91 0.92 6.86
CA SER A 111 -2.28 0.87 8.27
C SER A 111 -1.81 -0.41 8.97
N ASP A 112 -1.10 -1.30 8.28
CA ASP A 112 -0.72 -2.66 8.73
C ASP A 112 -1.92 -3.49 9.22
N ASP A 113 -3.13 -3.23 8.70
CA ASP A 113 -4.35 -3.91 9.09
C ASP A 113 -4.53 -5.22 8.31
N VAL A 114 -3.76 -6.23 8.71
CA VAL A 114 -3.73 -7.55 8.06
C VAL A 114 -5.12 -8.19 8.01
N ALA A 115 -5.93 -8.04 9.04
CA ALA A 115 -7.24 -8.66 9.09
C ALA A 115 -8.22 -8.10 8.05
N VAL A 116 -8.18 -6.78 7.84
CA VAL A 116 -8.98 -6.10 6.81
C VAL A 116 -8.38 -6.33 5.43
N LEU A 117 -7.05 -6.32 5.31
CA LEU A 117 -6.32 -6.61 4.07
C LEU A 117 -6.70 -8.00 3.54
N ASP A 118 -6.64 -9.04 4.38
CA ASP A 118 -7.07 -10.40 4.00
C ASP A 118 -8.54 -10.44 3.58
N ALA A 119 -9.42 -9.74 4.32
CA ALA A 119 -10.84 -9.69 3.97
C ALA A 119 -11.09 -9.03 2.62
N LEU A 120 -10.34 -7.98 2.25
CA LEU A 120 -10.41 -7.33 0.94
C LEU A 120 -9.96 -8.29 -0.17
N LEU A 121 -8.86 -9.01 0.04
CA LEU A 121 -8.36 -10.01 -0.91
C LEU A 121 -9.34 -11.19 -1.07
N ASP A 122 -9.97 -11.64 0.00
CA ASP A 122 -10.98 -12.70 -0.03
C ASP A 122 -12.23 -12.33 -0.85
N VAL A 123 -12.55 -11.03 -0.96
CA VAL A 123 -13.68 -10.55 -1.75
C VAL A 123 -13.28 -9.99 -3.12
N GLY A 124 -12.03 -10.19 -3.55
CA GLY A 124 -11.57 -9.92 -4.91
C GLY A 124 -10.84 -8.59 -5.10
N ALA A 125 -10.19 -8.05 -4.07
CA ALA A 125 -9.29 -6.92 -4.26
C ALA A 125 -8.13 -7.30 -5.20
N ASP A 126 -7.81 -6.39 -6.12
CA ASP A 126 -6.70 -6.55 -7.07
C ASP A 126 -5.37 -6.27 -6.36
N LEU A 127 -4.54 -7.30 -6.24
CA LEU A 127 -3.19 -7.21 -5.67
C LEU A 127 -2.27 -6.24 -6.40
N GLU A 128 -2.50 -6.08 -7.70
CA GLU A 128 -1.63 -5.29 -8.58
C GLU A 128 -2.23 -3.94 -8.97
N ALA A 129 -3.37 -3.57 -8.36
CA ALA A 129 -3.96 -2.26 -8.60
C ALA A 129 -2.92 -1.14 -8.37
N PRO A 130 -2.71 -0.24 -9.34
CA PRO A 130 -1.80 0.88 -9.16
C PRO A 130 -2.43 1.97 -8.29
N GLY A 131 -1.61 2.87 -7.76
CA GLY A 131 -2.13 4.03 -7.03
C GLY A 131 -1.39 4.37 -5.74
N ALA A 132 -0.43 3.52 -5.33
CA ALA A 132 0.37 3.73 -4.11
C ALA A 132 0.94 5.15 -4.01
N VAL A 133 0.89 5.73 -2.81
CA VAL A 133 1.48 7.04 -2.50
C VAL A 133 2.96 7.08 -2.84
N LEU A 134 3.66 5.98 -2.57
CA LEU A 134 5.09 5.86 -2.81
C LEU A 134 5.37 5.27 -4.20
N GLY A 135 5.42 6.15 -5.21
CA GLY A 135 5.82 5.80 -6.57
C GLY A 135 4.73 5.15 -7.43
N GLY A 136 3.46 5.26 -7.05
CA GLY A 136 2.32 4.82 -7.89
C GLY A 136 2.19 3.30 -8.07
N GLY A 137 2.87 2.50 -7.25
CA GLY A 137 2.86 1.04 -7.33
C GLY A 137 1.60 0.39 -6.75
N SER A 138 1.67 -0.91 -6.45
CA SER A 138 0.62 -1.66 -5.76
C SER A 138 0.66 -1.45 -4.25
N ALA A 139 -0.33 -1.98 -3.53
CA ALA A 139 -0.42 -1.92 -2.07
C ALA A 139 0.85 -2.46 -1.36
N LEU A 140 1.57 -3.40 -1.99
CA LEU A 140 2.86 -3.89 -1.48
C LEU A 140 3.92 -2.78 -1.41
N ALA A 141 3.90 -1.85 -2.38
CA ALA A 141 4.83 -0.71 -2.37
C ALA A 141 4.61 0.19 -1.16
N ASP A 142 3.35 0.48 -0.85
CA ASP A 142 3.01 1.29 0.33
C ASP A 142 3.36 0.55 1.62
N ALA A 143 3.01 -0.73 1.75
CA ALA A 143 3.38 -1.53 2.91
C ALA A 143 4.91 -1.52 3.16
N CYS A 144 5.71 -1.76 2.13
CA CYS A 144 7.17 -1.74 2.23
C CYS A 144 7.70 -0.34 2.53
N GLY A 145 7.14 0.69 1.91
CA GLY A 145 7.58 2.07 2.07
C GLY A 145 7.31 2.64 3.46
N PHE A 146 6.16 2.31 4.05
CA PHE A 146 5.80 2.70 5.41
C PHE A 146 6.37 1.78 6.50
N GLY A 147 7.01 0.67 6.14
CA GLY A 147 7.57 -0.29 7.10
C GLY A 147 6.52 -1.19 7.76
N ASN A 148 5.39 -1.39 7.10
CA ASN A 148 4.27 -2.23 7.53
C ASN A 148 4.53 -3.70 7.14
N TRP A 149 5.46 -4.32 7.86
CA TRP A 149 6.04 -5.60 7.46
C TRP A 149 5.06 -6.77 7.51
N ALA A 150 4.04 -6.74 8.39
CA ALA A 150 3.03 -7.80 8.46
C ALA A 150 2.10 -7.74 7.24
N ALA A 151 1.64 -6.55 6.85
CA ALA A 151 0.87 -6.36 5.61
C ALA A 151 1.69 -6.74 4.37
N ALA A 152 2.95 -6.29 4.29
CA ALA A 152 3.83 -6.60 3.17
C ALA A 152 4.06 -8.11 3.00
N GLN A 153 4.32 -8.82 4.10
CA GLN A 153 4.48 -10.27 4.08
C GLN A 153 3.19 -10.98 3.64
N THR A 154 2.04 -10.57 4.17
CA THR A 154 0.75 -11.12 3.80
C THR A 154 0.47 -10.93 2.31
N LEU A 155 0.73 -9.74 1.75
CA LEU A 155 0.57 -9.48 0.32
C LEU A 155 1.43 -10.41 -0.53
N VAL A 156 2.68 -10.65 -0.15
CA VAL A 156 3.56 -11.60 -0.84
C VAL A 156 3.04 -13.04 -0.73
N GLU A 157 2.60 -13.47 0.46
CA GLU A 157 2.01 -14.80 0.67
C GLU A 157 0.71 -15.00 -0.15
N ARG A 158 -0.04 -13.92 -0.38
CA ARG A 158 -1.23 -13.89 -1.23
C ARG A 158 -0.91 -13.78 -2.72
N GLY A 159 0.37 -13.69 -3.10
CA GLY A 159 0.86 -13.76 -4.48
C GLY A 159 1.15 -12.41 -5.15
N ALA A 160 1.28 -11.33 -4.40
CA ALA A 160 1.67 -10.03 -4.94
C ALA A 160 3.03 -10.09 -5.67
N HIS A 161 3.11 -9.44 -6.82
CA HIS A 161 4.35 -9.33 -7.57
C HIS A 161 5.35 -8.43 -6.83
N THR A 162 6.53 -8.98 -6.57
CA THR A 162 7.61 -8.24 -5.91
C THR A 162 8.55 -7.59 -6.92
N ARG A 163 8.68 -6.26 -6.88
CA ARG A 163 9.76 -5.53 -7.56
C ARG A 163 11.05 -5.73 -6.79
N LEU A 164 12.19 -5.30 -7.36
CA LEU A 164 13.49 -5.40 -6.70
C LEU A 164 13.51 -4.68 -5.34
N SER A 165 12.89 -3.50 -5.24
CA SER A 165 12.79 -2.74 -4.00
C SER A 165 12.00 -3.47 -2.91
N ASP A 166 10.89 -4.10 -3.29
CA ASP A 166 10.01 -4.80 -2.37
C ASP A 166 10.68 -6.08 -1.85
N ALA A 167 11.29 -6.86 -2.77
CA ALA A 167 12.07 -8.04 -2.42
C ALA A 167 13.26 -7.70 -1.51
N ALA A 168 13.94 -6.59 -1.78
CA ALA A 168 15.07 -6.12 -0.98
C ALA A 168 14.61 -5.68 0.43
N ALA A 169 13.54 -4.91 0.55
CA ALA A 169 12.97 -4.47 1.82
C ALA A 169 12.51 -5.64 2.70
N LEU A 170 12.00 -6.70 2.09
CA LEU A 170 11.55 -7.91 2.79
C LEU A 170 12.68 -8.91 3.06
N GLY A 171 13.85 -8.74 2.45
CA GLY A 171 15.00 -9.66 2.60
C GLY A 171 14.85 -10.97 1.81
N LEU A 172 14.07 -10.95 0.75
CA LEU A 172 13.83 -12.10 -0.14
C LEU A 172 15.01 -12.27 -1.11
N LEU A 173 16.15 -12.73 -0.59
CA LEU A 173 17.42 -12.78 -1.34
C LEU A 173 17.28 -13.60 -2.63
N ASP A 174 16.67 -14.78 -2.58
CA ASP A 174 16.48 -15.64 -3.76
C ASP A 174 15.70 -14.91 -4.87
N ARG A 175 14.69 -14.09 -4.49
CA ARG A 175 13.93 -13.28 -5.45
C ARG A 175 14.76 -12.13 -6.00
N VAL A 176 15.56 -11.47 -5.13
CA VAL A 176 16.51 -10.43 -5.56
C VAL A 176 17.47 -11.01 -6.59
N GLU A 177 18.07 -12.17 -6.33
CA GLU A 177 18.97 -12.85 -7.25
C GLU A 177 18.31 -13.23 -8.58
N ALA A 178 17.08 -13.73 -8.51
CA ALA A 178 16.29 -14.08 -9.70
C ALA A 178 16.06 -12.87 -10.61
N ILE A 179 15.75 -11.70 -10.05
CA ILE A 179 15.52 -10.47 -10.82
C ILE A 179 16.78 -10.05 -11.61
N PHE A 180 17.98 -10.25 -11.04
CA PHE A 180 19.22 -9.99 -11.78
C PHE A 180 19.49 -10.99 -12.90
N GLY A 181 18.79 -12.13 -12.92
CA GLY A 181 18.80 -13.07 -14.06
C GLY A 181 17.80 -12.73 -15.15
N GLU A 182 16.93 -11.76 -14.95
CA GLU A 182 15.93 -11.31 -15.93
C GLU A 182 16.57 -10.30 -16.93
N VAL A 183 15.90 -10.11 -18.08
CA VAL A 183 16.37 -9.16 -19.13
C VAL A 183 15.25 -8.12 -19.37
N PRO A 184 15.55 -6.83 -19.29
CA PRO A 184 16.86 -6.23 -18.99
C PRO A 184 17.24 -6.32 -17.51
N GLU A 185 18.54 -6.37 -17.20
CA GLU A 185 19.03 -6.27 -15.82
C GLU A 185 18.66 -4.91 -15.19
N PRO A 186 18.47 -4.87 -13.86
CA PRO A 186 18.18 -3.62 -13.14
C PRO A 186 19.26 -2.56 -13.36
N GLY A 187 18.84 -1.33 -13.67
CA GLY A 187 19.76 -0.20 -13.80
C GLY A 187 20.30 0.31 -12.47
N PRO A 188 21.40 1.10 -12.48
CA PRO A 188 22.08 1.58 -11.29
C PRO A 188 21.20 2.33 -10.29
N GLU A 189 20.22 3.09 -10.79
CA GLU A 189 19.27 3.82 -9.95
C GLU A 189 18.33 2.86 -9.21
N VAL A 190 17.80 1.85 -9.91
CA VAL A 190 16.93 0.82 -9.35
C VAL A 190 17.69 0.02 -8.29
N ILE A 191 18.94 -0.36 -8.57
CA ILE A 191 19.81 -1.07 -7.61
C ILE A 191 20.02 -0.22 -6.35
N THR A 192 20.30 1.07 -6.53
CA THR A 192 20.56 1.99 -5.41
C THR A 192 19.32 2.23 -4.57
N GLN A 193 18.15 2.42 -5.18
CA GLN A 193 16.88 2.54 -4.47
C GLN A 193 16.53 1.26 -3.72
N SER A 194 16.75 0.10 -4.33
CA SER A 194 16.50 -1.20 -3.68
C SER A 194 17.45 -1.45 -2.50
N PHE A 195 18.70 -0.99 -2.59
CA PHE A 195 19.64 -1.01 -1.47
C PHE A 195 19.13 -0.13 -0.31
N TRP A 196 18.62 1.07 -0.59
CA TRP A 196 17.99 1.94 0.40
C TRP A 196 16.81 1.23 1.07
N SER A 197 15.96 0.54 0.28
CA SER A 197 14.83 -0.26 0.78
C SER A 197 15.29 -1.44 1.65
N ALA A 198 16.38 -2.12 1.30
CA ALA A 198 16.97 -3.19 2.11
C ALA A 198 17.45 -2.67 3.48
N CYS A 199 18.06 -1.47 3.52
CA CYS A 199 18.48 -0.83 4.76
C CYS A 199 17.26 -0.39 5.60
N HIS A 200 16.20 0.14 4.97
CA HIS A 200 14.95 0.46 5.64
C HIS A 200 14.31 -0.77 6.29
N GLY A 201 14.31 -1.91 5.60
CA GLY A 201 13.83 -3.18 6.13
C GLY A 201 14.78 -3.88 7.10
N GLY A 202 16.00 -3.37 7.30
CA GLY A 202 17.02 -4.00 8.16
C GLY A 202 17.60 -5.29 7.61
N ARG A 203 17.67 -5.45 6.28
CA ARG A 203 17.99 -6.72 5.60
C ARG A 203 19.44 -6.79 5.16
N LEU A 204 20.30 -7.28 6.05
CA LEU A 204 21.75 -7.36 5.84
C LEU A 204 22.14 -8.04 4.52
N ASN A 205 21.64 -9.26 4.28
CA ASN A 205 22.08 -10.07 3.13
C ASN A 205 21.71 -9.42 1.79
N THR A 206 20.51 -8.87 1.67
CA THR A 206 20.08 -8.19 0.45
C THR A 206 20.79 -6.85 0.28
N ALA A 207 21.08 -6.12 1.38
CA ALA A 207 21.86 -4.90 1.33
C ALA A 207 23.29 -5.16 0.83
N GLU A 208 23.98 -6.18 1.37
CA GLU A 208 25.33 -6.56 0.93
C GLU A 208 25.35 -7.00 -0.54
N TYR A 209 24.37 -7.82 -0.95
CA TYR A 209 24.23 -8.26 -2.34
C TYR A 209 24.09 -7.10 -3.32
N LEU A 210 23.29 -6.08 -2.96
CA LEU A 210 23.07 -4.90 -3.81
C LEU A 210 24.29 -3.96 -3.83
N LEU A 211 25.02 -3.85 -2.70
CA LEU A 211 26.31 -3.12 -2.67
C LEU A 211 27.36 -3.74 -3.58
N GLU A 212 27.45 -5.07 -3.63
CA GLU A 212 28.37 -5.78 -4.53
C GLU A 212 28.03 -5.55 -6.01
N ARG A 213 26.77 -5.13 -6.30
CA ARG A 213 26.30 -4.75 -7.64
C ARG A 213 26.33 -3.25 -7.93
N GLY A 214 27.01 -2.50 -7.08
CA GLY A 214 27.29 -1.09 -7.34
C GLY A 214 26.24 -0.10 -6.81
N ALA A 215 25.42 -0.50 -5.84
CA ALA A 215 24.52 0.45 -5.17
C ALA A 215 25.32 1.60 -4.53
N ASN A 216 24.80 2.82 -4.63
CA ASN A 216 25.39 3.98 -3.96
C ASN A 216 25.12 3.92 -2.45
N ILE A 217 26.16 3.62 -1.68
CA ILE A 217 26.08 3.47 -0.21
C ILE A 217 25.68 4.75 0.51
N ASN A 218 25.88 5.91 -0.11
CA ASN A 218 25.66 7.23 0.46
C ASN A 218 24.57 8.02 -0.29
N LEU A 219 23.60 7.30 -0.91
CA LEU A 219 22.42 7.95 -1.47
C LEU A 219 21.72 8.77 -0.38
N ILE A 220 21.43 10.04 -0.66
CA ILE A 220 20.51 10.83 0.15
C ILE A 220 19.11 10.61 -0.45
N GLY A 221 18.28 9.90 0.28
CA GLY A 221 16.93 9.51 -0.12
C GLY A 221 15.86 10.35 0.54
N TRP A 222 14.75 9.70 0.90
CA TRP A 222 13.60 10.34 1.53
C TRP A 222 13.97 10.95 2.91
N ASP A 223 13.39 12.08 3.27
CA ASP A 223 13.66 12.83 4.51
C ASP A 223 15.13 13.22 4.70
N ASP A 224 15.86 13.46 3.61
CA ASP A 224 17.29 13.76 3.64
C ASP A 224 18.13 12.70 4.40
N LYS A 225 17.69 11.44 4.41
CA LYS A 225 18.35 10.33 5.08
C LYS A 225 19.27 9.56 4.13
N THR A 226 20.39 9.08 4.65
CA THR A 226 21.22 8.07 4.00
C THR A 226 20.77 6.66 4.42
N PRO A 227 21.20 5.59 3.71
CA PRO A 227 20.96 4.22 4.16
C PRO A 227 21.42 3.95 5.61
N LEU A 228 22.51 4.57 6.07
CA LEU A 228 22.98 4.43 7.44
C LEU A 228 22.04 5.13 8.46
N ASP A 229 21.36 6.22 8.07
CA ASP A 229 20.41 6.92 8.95
C ASP A 229 19.09 6.12 9.16
N LEU A 230 18.82 5.13 8.30
CA LEU A 230 17.64 4.27 8.44
C LEU A 230 17.87 3.09 9.39
N VAL A 231 19.12 2.75 9.63
CA VAL A 231 19.49 1.56 10.41
C VAL A 231 19.46 1.88 11.89
N ASP A 232 18.61 1.19 12.64
CA ASP A 232 18.64 1.23 14.10
C ASP A 232 19.79 0.35 14.61
N GLU A 233 20.86 0.99 15.08
CA GLU A 233 22.06 0.30 15.57
C GLU A 233 21.80 -0.61 16.77
N ALA A 234 20.78 -0.32 17.57
CA ALA A 234 20.44 -1.12 18.74
C ALA A 234 19.81 -2.47 18.34
N THR A 235 19.01 -2.47 17.29
CA THR A 235 18.29 -3.67 16.81
C THR A 235 19.00 -4.33 15.62
N GLN A 236 19.83 -3.59 14.87
CA GLN A 236 20.48 -4.01 13.63
C GLN A 236 22.01 -3.77 13.64
N PRO A 237 22.75 -4.16 14.69
CA PRO A 237 24.17 -3.80 14.84
C PRO A 237 25.05 -4.37 13.74
N GLN A 238 24.72 -5.53 13.18
CA GLN A 238 25.50 -6.16 12.11
C GLN A 238 25.40 -5.38 10.80
N LEU A 239 24.19 -4.93 10.43
CA LEU A 239 23.98 -4.11 9.25
C LEU A 239 24.70 -2.76 9.39
N ALA A 240 24.58 -2.09 10.53
CA ALA A 240 25.28 -0.83 10.79
C ALA A 240 26.81 -1.00 10.69
N ALA A 241 27.36 -2.07 11.27
CA ALA A 241 28.79 -2.35 11.20
C ALA A 241 29.25 -2.64 9.77
N SER A 242 28.50 -3.41 9.01
CA SER A 242 28.79 -3.71 7.60
C SER A 242 28.80 -2.44 6.74
N LEU A 243 27.79 -1.58 6.90
CA LEU A 243 27.70 -0.32 6.19
C LEU A 243 28.88 0.61 6.51
N ARG A 244 29.22 0.79 7.79
CA ARG A 244 30.38 1.61 8.21
C ARG A 244 31.71 1.08 7.68
N ALA A 245 31.91 -0.22 7.73
CA ALA A 245 33.16 -0.83 7.20
C ALA A 245 33.33 -0.58 5.69
N ARG A 246 32.22 -0.33 4.96
CA ARG A 246 32.21 -0.01 3.52
C ARG A 246 32.15 1.49 3.23
N GLY A 247 32.24 2.36 4.26
CA GLY A 247 32.31 3.82 4.09
C GLY A 247 30.96 4.53 4.04
N ALA A 248 29.89 3.93 4.58
CA ALA A 248 28.63 4.63 4.77
C ALA A 248 28.79 5.80 5.75
N LYS A 249 28.10 6.89 5.44
CA LYS A 249 28.07 8.13 6.21
C LYS A 249 26.65 8.52 6.55
N HIS A 250 26.48 9.21 7.66
CA HIS A 250 25.22 9.87 7.96
C HIS A 250 25.01 11.10 7.05
N ALA A 251 23.77 11.47 6.81
CA ALA A 251 23.41 12.62 5.97
C ALA A 251 24.11 13.92 6.45
N LYS A 252 24.18 14.13 7.77
CA LYS A 252 24.87 15.28 8.38
C LYS A 252 26.37 15.38 8.06
N GLU A 253 26.99 14.29 7.59
CA GLU A 253 28.41 14.26 7.19
C GLU A 253 28.59 14.54 5.68
N LEU A 254 27.49 14.48 4.93
CA LEU A 254 27.47 14.66 3.46
C LEU A 254 26.88 16.00 3.05
N LEU A 255 25.90 16.50 3.81
CA LEU A 255 25.26 17.79 3.53
C LEU A 255 26.07 18.92 4.17
N PRO A 256 26.39 19.98 3.41
CA PRO A 256 27.00 21.18 3.99
C PRO A 256 26.02 21.81 4.99
N GLY A 257 26.50 22.13 6.18
CA GLY A 257 25.75 22.82 7.22
C GLY A 257 25.36 24.26 6.83
#